data_91562f5e8be29d987506e16d818343d5
#
_entry.id   91562f5e8be29d987506e16d818343d5
#
_cell.length_a   1.000
_cell.length_b   1.000
_cell.length_c   1.000
_cell.angle_alpha   90.00
_cell.angle_beta   90.00
_cell.angle_gamma   90.00
#
_symmetry.space_group_name_H-M   'P 1'
#
loop_
_entity.id
_entity.type
_entity.pdbx_description
1 polymer ?
#
loop_
_entity_poly.entity_id
_entity_poly.type
_entity_poly.pdbx_seq_one_letter_code
_entity_poly.pdbx_strand_id
1 'polypeptide(L)'
;MQLTYKTRTTMKHFALVTMVLAAFLAEQAMAERVKDLASVAGVRNNQLTGYGLVVGLNGTGDQTTQTPFTVQSIVNMLTQFGVTIPPGTSLQLKNVAAVTVHTDLPPFAKPGQTIDVPVSSIGNAKSLRGGALLMAPMRGADGNVYAIAQGNLVVGGFGASGNDGSKVTGD
;
A
#
# COMPACT_ATOMS: atom_id res chain seq x y z
N MET A 1 -24.91 -37.19 67.67
CA MET A 1 -23.59 -36.66 67.39
C MET A 1 -23.18 -36.75 65.89
N GLN A 2 -24.11 -36.95 64.98
CA GLN A 2 -23.88 -37.15 63.55
C GLN A 2 -24.21 -35.95 62.66
N LEU A 3 -24.99 -34.98 63.15
CA LEU A 3 -25.48 -33.83 62.34
C LEU A 3 -24.41 -32.73 62.14
N THR A 4 -23.51 -32.53 63.08
CA THR A 4 -22.53 -31.45 63.02
C THR A 4 -21.35 -31.72 62.08
N TYR A 5 -21.10 -32.99 61.70
CA TYR A 5 -19.99 -33.35 60.78
C TYR A 5 -20.39 -33.06 59.31
N LYS A 6 -21.63 -33.34 58.95
CA LYS A 6 -22.14 -33.19 57.58
C LYS A 6 -22.21 -31.71 57.14
N THR A 7 -22.52 -30.83 58.05
CA THR A 7 -22.60 -29.39 57.78
C THR A 7 -21.20 -28.73 57.63
N ARG A 8 -20.19 -29.24 58.30
CA ARG A 8 -18.81 -28.72 58.16
C ARG A 8 -18.18 -29.06 56.83
N THR A 9 -18.49 -30.26 56.26
CA THR A 9 -17.97 -30.67 54.96
C THR A 9 -18.62 -29.93 53.82
N THR A 10 -19.94 -29.71 53.86
CA THR A 10 -20.66 -28.92 52.82
C THR A 10 -20.23 -27.48 52.81
N MET A 11 -19.96 -26.87 54.00
CA MET A 11 -19.43 -25.50 54.06
C MET A 11 -18.04 -25.34 53.48
N LYS A 12 -17.18 -26.35 53.63
CA LYS A 12 -15.83 -26.31 53.05
C LYS A 12 -15.87 -26.47 51.51
N HIS A 13 -16.74 -27.31 50.98
CA HIS A 13 -16.92 -27.39 49.54
C HIS A 13 -17.55 -26.14 48.95
N PHE A 14 -18.51 -25.51 49.64
CA PHE A 14 -19.10 -24.25 49.22
C PHE A 14 -18.06 -23.10 49.20
N ALA A 15 -17.22 -23.00 50.23
CA ALA A 15 -16.14 -22.02 50.29
C ALA A 15 -15.07 -22.26 49.19
N LEU A 16 -14.80 -23.50 48.87
CA LEU A 16 -13.85 -23.86 47.82
C LEU A 16 -14.40 -23.50 46.41
N VAL A 17 -15.68 -23.76 46.17
CA VAL A 17 -16.36 -23.42 44.90
C VAL A 17 -16.44 -21.91 44.71
N THR A 18 -16.76 -21.15 45.76
CA THR A 18 -16.79 -19.69 45.68
C THR A 18 -15.39 -19.09 45.48
N MET A 19 -14.36 -19.68 46.03
CA MET A 19 -12.96 -19.24 45.85
C MET A 19 -12.48 -19.51 44.41
N VAL A 20 -12.84 -20.67 43.82
CA VAL A 20 -12.54 -21.00 42.44
C VAL A 20 -13.32 -20.09 41.49
N LEU A 21 -14.60 -19.83 41.77
CA LEU A 21 -15.41 -18.93 40.96
C LEU A 21 -14.90 -17.49 40.99
N ALA A 22 -14.44 -17.01 42.14
CA ALA A 22 -13.81 -15.70 42.28
C ALA A 22 -12.46 -15.59 41.52
N ALA A 23 -11.70 -16.69 41.46
CA ALA A 23 -10.45 -16.73 40.68
C ALA A 23 -10.71 -16.71 39.16
N PHE A 24 -11.85 -17.24 38.69
CA PHE A 24 -12.25 -17.16 37.27
C PHE A 24 -12.82 -15.79 36.87
N LEU A 25 -13.27 -14.98 37.83
CA LEU A 25 -13.74 -13.61 37.63
C LEU A 25 -12.63 -12.55 37.76
N ALA A 26 -11.39 -12.97 37.97
CA ALA A 26 -10.25 -12.08 37.86
C ALA A 26 -10.16 -11.67 36.38
N GLU A 27 -10.80 -10.55 36.05
CA GLU A 27 -10.69 -9.91 34.74
C GLU A 27 -9.22 -9.78 34.39
N GLN A 28 -8.86 -10.33 33.25
CA GLN A 28 -7.55 -10.11 32.65
C GLN A 28 -7.44 -8.61 32.41
N ALA A 29 -6.74 -7.91 33.26
CA ALA A 29 -6.34 -6.53 33.03
C ALA A 29 -5.48 -6.53 31.78
N MET A 30 -6.08 -6.32 30.62
CA MET A 30 -5.40 -6.08 29.37
C MET A 30 -4.70 -4.74 29.52
N ALA A 31 -3.40 -4.77 29.78
CA ALA A 31 -2.58 -3.57 29.77
C ALA A 31 -2.49 -3.09 28.32
N GLU A 32 -3.40 -2.21 27.92
CA GLU A 32 -3.31 -1.49 26.65
C GLU A 32 -2.04 -0.61 26.67
N ARG A 33 -1.26 -0.71 25.60
CA ARG A 33 -0.05 0.10 25.48
C ARG A 33 -0.45 1.54 25.18
N VAL A 34 0.23 2.50 25.77
CA VAL A 34 0.01 3.94 25.54
C VAL A 34 0.05 4.30 24.05
N LYS A 35 0.84 3.57 23.24
CA LYS A 35 0.90 3.76 21.78
C LYS A 35 -0.41 3.45 21.06
N ASP A 36 -1.30 2.62 21.66
CA ASP A 36 -2.56 2.20 21.07
C ASP A 36 -3.71 3.17 21.44
N LEU A 37 -3.50 3.95 22.51
CA LEU A 37 -4.48 4.89 23.05
C LEU A 37 -4.11 6.36 22.84
N ALA A 38 -2.84 6.67 22.55
CA ALA A 38 -2.36 8.04 22.44
C ALA A 38 -1.69 8.30 21.09
N SER A 39 -2.05 9.41 20.46
CA SER A 39 -1.31 9.97 19.33
C SER A 39 -0.52 11.20 19.79
N VAL A 40 0.68 11.39 19.26
CA VAL A 40 1.47 12.57 19.55
C VAL A 40 0.80 13.79 18.88
N ALA A 41 0.36 14.73 19.66
CA ALA A 41 -0.27 15.96 19.15
C ALA A 41 0.74 16.77 18.33
N GLY A 42 0.28 17.25 17.15
CA GLY A 42 1.12 18.06 16.26
C GLY A 42 2.00 17.25 15.29
N VAL A 43 2.03 15.93 15.41
CA VAL A 43 2.74 15.04 14.47
C VAL A 43 1.74 14.48 13.46
N ARG A 44 1.90 14.84 12.19
CA ARG A 44 1.05 14.38 11.10
C ARG A 44 1.89 13.75 10.01
N ASN A 45 1.36 12.70 9.39
CA ASN A 45 1.90 12.20 8.13
C ASN A 45 1.68 13.27 7.05
N ASN A 46 2.67 13.49 6.21
CA ASN A 46 2.53 14.35 5.05
C ASN A 46 2.17 13.48 3.83
N GLN A 47 0.96 13.64 3.33
CA GLN A 47 0.51 12.92 2.15
C GLN A 47 1.22 13.48 0.91
N LEU A 48 1.88 12.60 0.19
CA LEU A 48 2.59 12.91 -1.04
C LEU A 48 1.87 12.29 -2.22
N THR A 49 1.73 13.06 -3.28
CA THR A 49 1.22 12.59 -4.57
C THR A 49 2.17 12.98 -5.68
N GLY A 50 2.21 12.18 -6.74
CA GLY A 50 3.02 12.46 -7.90
C GLY A 50 2.43 11.85 -9.17
N TYR A 51 2.93 12.33 -10.29
CA TYR A 51 2.65 11.80 -11.62
C TYR A 51 3.94 11.21 -12.21
N GLY A 52 3.84 10.07 -12.86
CA GLY A 52 4.98 9.42 -13.49
C GLY A 52 4.61 8.61 -14.73
N LEU A 53 5.63 8.08 -15.36
CA LEU A 53 5.51 7.14 -16.48
C LEU A 53 6.12 5.81 -16.08
N VAL A 54 5.42 4.74 -16.38
CA VAL A 54 5.93 3.37 -16.31
C VAL A 54 6.28 2.92 -17.72
N VAL A 55 7.49 2.42 -17.90
CA VAL A 55 8.01 1.93 -19.18
C VAL A 55 8.37 0.45 -19.10
N GLY A 56 8.59 -0.16 -20.26
CA GLY A 56 9.01 -1.58 -20.33
C GLY A 56 7.87 -2.58 -20.19
N LEU A 57 6.62 -2.14 -20.32
CA LEU A 57 5.45 -3.03 -20.28
C LEU A 57 5.38 -3.89 -21.55
N ASN A 58 5.03 -5.16 -21.37
CA ASN A 58 4.93 -6.12 -22.49
C ASN A 58 3.57 -6.02 -23.20
N GLY A 59 3.34 -4.91 -23.89
CA GLY A 59 2.11 -4.67 -24.64
C GLY A 59 0.85 -4.43 -23.78
N THR A 60 1.02 -4.29 -22.46
CA THR A 60 -0.07 -4.10 -21.49
C THR A 60 -0.24 -2.64 -21.05
N GLY A 61 0.58 -1.74 -21.57
CA GLY A 61 0.52 -0.32 -21.30
C GLY A 61 -0.69 0.38 -21.91
N ASP A 62 -0.67 1.70 -21.84
CA ASP A 62 -1.74 2.54 -22.38
C ASP A 62 -1.86 2.41 -23.90
N GLN A 63 -3.09 2.44 -24.36
CA GLN A 63 -3.37 2.63 -25.78
C GLN A 63 -3.27 4.14 -26.09
N THR A 64 -2.10 4.56 -26.56
CA THR A 64 -1.77 5.98 -26.75
C THR A 64 -2.71 6.73 -27.71
N THR A 65 -3.44 6.01 -28.56
CA THR A 65 -4.52 6.61 -29.37
C THR A 65 -5.71 7.10 -28.56
N GLN A 66 -5.92 6.57 -27.36
CA GLN A 66 -7.02 6.90 -26.45
C GLN A 66 -6.56 7.71 -25.24
N THR A 67 -5.26 7.81 -25.00
CA THR A 67 -4.64 8.49 -23.88
C THR A 67 -3.64 9.55 -24.36
N PRO A 68 -4.11 10.69 -24.87
CA PRO A 68 -3.23 11.73 -25.45
C PRO A 68 -2.26 12.33 -24.41
N PHE A 69 -2.64 12.35 -23.13
CA PHE A 69 -1.78 12.82 -22.04
C PHE A 69 -0.55 11.90 -21.84
N THR A 70 -0.65 10.60 -22.06
CA THR A 70 0.49 9.68 -22.02
C THR A 70 1.47 10.02 -23.14
N VAL A 71 0.99 10.26 -24.36
CA VAL A 71 1.81 10.69 -25.50
C VAL A 71 2.52 12.01 -25.20
N GLN A 72 1.79 13.00 -24.70
CA GLN A 72 2.36 14.31 -24.38
C GLN A 72 3.47 14.20 -23.32
N SER A 73 3.28 13.36 -22.32
CA SER A 73 4.29 13.13 -21.28
C SER A 73 5.55 12.47 -21.82
N ILE A 74 5.40 11.52 -22.75
CA ILE A 74 6.55 10.88 -23.43
C ILE A 74 7.29 11.91 -24.29
N VAL A 75 6.57 12.71 -25.06
CA VAL A 75 7.18 13.76 -25.89
C VAL A 75 7.95 14.77 -25.02
N ASN A 76 7.37 15.22 -23.93
CA ASN A 76 8.03 16.13 -23.00
C ASN A 76 9.30 15.52 -22.39
N MET A 77 9.24 14.26 -21.99
CA MET A 77 10.40 13.54 -21.46
C MET A 77 11.50 13.41 -22.50
N LEU A 78 11.19 13.00 -23.72
CA LEU A 78 12.16 12.85 -24.81
C LEU A 78 12.79 14.18 -25.17
N THR A 79 12.00 15.26 -25.14
CA THR A 79 12.51 16.63 -25.37
C THR A 79 13.52 17.02 -24.31
N GLN A 80 13.29 16.66 -23.03
CA GLN A 80 14.27 16.90 -21.95
C GLN A 80 15.58 16.13 -22.17
N PHE A 81 15.54 14.99 -22.84
CA PHE A 81 16.73 14.23 -23.23
C PHE A 81 17.34 14.69 -24.56
N GLY A 82 16.84 15.80 -25.15
CA GLY A 82 17.38 16.35 -26.39
C GLY A 82 16.82 15.67 -27.65
N VAL A 83 15.82 14.79 -27.52
CA VAL A 83 15.17 14.14 -28.66
C VAL A 83 13.96 14.97 -29.07
N THR A 84 13.98 15.52 -30.30
CA THR A 84 12.87 16.27 -30.87
C THR A 84 12.02 15.37 -31.73
N ILE A 85 10.72 15.27 -31.39
CA ILE A 85 9.73 14.58 -32.21
C ILE A 85 9.00 15.61 -33.06
N PRO A 86 8.94 15.42 -34.41
CA PRO A 86 8.22 16.33 -35.28
C PRO A 86 6.73 16.41 -34.89
N PRO A 87 6.13 17.60 -34.97
CA PRO A 87 4.70 17.75 -34.74
C PRO A 87 3.88 16.93 -35.74
N GLY A 88 2.82 16.28 -35.26
CA GLY A 88 1.97 15.40 -36.07
C GLY A 88 2.44 13.93 -36.16
N THR A 89 3.56 13.58 -35.52
CA THR A 89 3.99 12.18 -35.42
C THR A 89 3.02 11.39 -34.53
N SER A 90 2.39 10.35 -35.10
CA SER A 90 1.53 9.45 -34.34
C SER A 90 2.38 8.40 -33.61
N LEU A 91 2.46 8.51 -32.28
CA LEU A 91 3.10 7.52 -31.44
C LEU A 91 2.07 6.48 -30.98
N GLN A 92 2.19 5.26 -31.50
CA GLN A 92 1.34 4.12 -31.11
C GLN A 92 2.14 3.19 -30.20
N LEU A 93 2.22 3.54 -28.93
CA LEU A 93 2.94 2.76 -27.92
C LEU A 93 1.96 1.92 -27.11
N LYS A 94 2.40 0.75 -26.69
CA LYS A 94 1.67 -0.16 -25.79
C LYS A 94 2.56 -0.63 -24.63
N ASN A 95 3.77 -0.12 -24.56
CA ASN A 95 4.78 -0.48 -23.57
C ASN A 95 5.00 0.60 -22.51
N VAL A 96 4.16 1.63 -22.50
CA VAL A 96 4.22 2.77 -21.56
C VAL A 96 2.85 2.99 -20.96
N ALA A 97 2.80 3.39 -19.69
CA ALA A 97 1.58 3.79 -19.01
C ALA A 97 1.80 5.05 -18.18
N ALA A 98 0.83 5.95 -18.20
CA ALA A 98 0.76 7.07 -17.28
C ALA A 98 0.21 6.60 -15.93
N VAL A 99 0.89 6.99 -14.85
CA VAL A 99 0.55 6.54 -13.50
C VAL A 99 0.53 7.70 -12.51
N THR A 100 -0.29 7.55 -11.49
CA THR A 100 -0.17 8.32 -10.24
C THR A 100 0.57 7.48 -9.20
N VAL A 101 1.33 8.17 -8.39
CA VAL A 101 2.03 7.62 -7.23
C VAL A 101 1.57 8.36 -5.99
N HIS A 102 1.36 7.67 -4.89
CA HIS A 102 0.95 8.27 -3.62
C HIS A 102 1.59 7.52 -2.46
N THR A 103 1.88 8.23 -1.40
CA THR A 103 2.39 7.64 -0.15
C THR A 103 2.22 8.63 0.99
N ASP A 104 2.27 8.11 2.20
CA ASP A 104 2.36 8.92 3.41
C ASP A 104 3.82 9.02 3.85
N LEU A 105 4.35 10.24 3.86
CA LEU A 105 5.66 10.50 4.43
C LEU A 105 5.52 10.50 5.96
N PRO A 106 6.15 9.53 6.66
CA PRO A 106 6.06 9.49 8.10
C PRO A 106 6.74 10.71 8.72
N PRO A 107 6.27 11.15 9.89
CA PRO A 107 6.92 12.23 10.62
C PRO A 107 8.35 11.81 10.99
N PHE A 108 9.25 12.78 10.98
CA PHE A 108 10.68 12.58 11.28
C PHE A 108 11.43 11.70 10.26
N ALA A 109 10.89 11.52 9.04
CA ALA A 109 11.62 10.88 7.95
C ALA A 109 12.91 11.64 7.65
N LYS A 110 14.00 10.89 7.46
CA LYS A 110 15.33 11.47 7.18
C LYS A 110 15.65 11.37 5.69
N PRO A 111 16.44 12.30 5.15
CA PRO A 111 16.99 12.17 3.80
C PRO A 111 17.71 10.84 3.62
N GLY A 112 17.43 10.16 2.48
CA GLY A 112 17.97 8.83 2.18
C GLY A 112 17.15 7.65 2.70
N GLN A 113 16.07 7.90 3.44
CA GLN A 113 15.14 6.84 3.84
C GLN A 113 14.29 6.39 2.66
N THR A 114 14.10 5.09 2.52
CA THR A 114 13.20 4.49 1.52
C THR A 114 11.82 4.25 2.12
N ILE A 115 10.78 4.49 1.31
CA ILE A 115 9.38 4.26 1.66
C ILE A 115 8.69 3.53 0.51
N ASP A 116 7.70 2.71 0.83
CA ASP A 116 6.88 2.06 -0.19
C ASP A 116 5.94 3.05 -0.85
N VAL A 117 5.86 2.96 -2.18
CA VAL A 117 5.05 3.87 -2.98
C VAL A 117 4.10 3.07 -3.87
N PRO A 118 2.82 3.01 -3.52
CA PRO A 118 1.78 2.49 -4.40
C PRO A 118 1.72 3.24 -5.73
N VAL A 119 1.59 2.48 -6.82
CA VAL A 119 1.53 2.99 -8.19
C VAL A 119 0.21 2.56 -8.83
N SER A 120 -0.55 3.52 -9.34
CA SER A 120 -1.86 3.27 -9.95
C SER A 120 -1.89 3.84 -11.37
N SER A 121 -2.43 3.07 -12.34
CA SER A 121 -2.60 3.55 -13.70
C SER A 121 -3.69 4.63 -13.76
N ILE A 122 -3.44 5.71 -14.50
CA ILE A 122 -4.41 6.77 -14.79
C ILE A 122 -5.09 6.52 -16.13
N GLY A 123 -4.37 5.84 -17.03
CA GLY A 123 -4.84 5.57 -18.39
C GLY A 123 -5.63 4.27 -18.48
N ASN A 124 -5.49 3.58 -19.61
CA ASN A 124 -6.16 2.34 -19.91
C ASN A 124 -5.19 1.13 -19.97
N ALA A 125 -4.08 1.21 -19.27
CA ALA A 125 -3.13 0.11 -19.14
C ALA A 125 -3.79 -1.11 -18.49
N LYS A 126 -3.61 -2.28 -19.09
CA LYS A 126 -4.20 -3.53 -18.60
C LYS A 126 -3.42 -4.13 -17.44
N SER A 127 -2.12 -3.89 -17.39
CA SER A 127 -1.23 -4.37 -16.32
C SER A 127 0.05 -3.54 -16.30
N LEU A 128 0.58 -3.31 -15.11
CA LEU A 128 1.87 -2.64 -14.89
C LEU A 128 2.99 -3.64 -14.59
N ARG A 129 2.73 -4.94 -14.67
CA ARG A 129 3.69 -5.99 -14.35
C ARG A 129 4.92 -5.93 -15.26
N GLY A 130 6.10 -6.03 -14.65
CA GLY A 130 7.39 -5.99 -15.35
C GLY A 130 7.83 -4.62 -15.80
N GLY A 131 7.04 -3.58 -15.51
CA GLY A 131 7.40 -2.21 -15.83
C GLY A 131 8.35 -1.59 -14.80
N ALA A 132 9.02 -0.51 -15.22
CA ALA A 132 9.83 0.34 -14.37
C ALA A 132 9.23 1.75 -14.34
N LEU A 133 9.06 2.28 -13.12
CA LEU A 133 8.66 3.67 -12.92
C LEU A 133 9.85 4.58 -13.16
N LEU A 134 9.70 5.51 -14.07
CA LEU A 134 10.65 6.59 -14.28
C LEU A 134 10.56 7.59 -13.14
N MET A 135 11.62 8.39 -13.00
CA MET A 135 11.72 9.41 -11.94
C MET A 135 10.44 10.29 -11.87
N ALA A 136 9.69 10.12 -10.79
CA ALA A 136 8.45 10.83 -10.53
C ALA A 136 8.57 11.66 -9.25
N PRO A 137 8.58 13.01 -9.33
CA PRO A 137 8.61 13.86 -8.15
C PRO A 137 7.28 13.76 -7.40
N MET A 138 7.36 13.56 -6.09
CA MET A 138 6.20 13.49 -5.20
C MET A 138 6.09 14.77 -4.39
N ARG A 139 4.92 15.39 -4.46
CA ARG A 139 4.62 16.68 -3.86
C ARG A 139 3.67 16.55 -2.68
N GLY A 140 3.90 17.36 -1.67
CA GLY A 140 2.94 17.56 -0.59
C GLY A 140 1.81 18.52 -0.98
N ALA A 141 0.86 18.70 -0.06
CA ALA A 141 -0.26 19.61 -0.24
C ALA A 141 0.15 21.10 -0.47
N ASP A 142 1.35 21.46 -0.03
CA ASP A 142 1.97 22.78 -0.24
C ASP A 142 2.64 22.95 -1.61
N GLY A 143 2.63 21.90 -2.46
CA GLY A 143 3.23 21.87 -3.78
C GLY A 143 4.75 21.61 -3.81
N ASN A 144 5.42 21.54 -2.67
CA ASN A 144 6.84 21.25 -2.60
C ASN A 144 7.14 19.78 -2.84
N VAL A 145 8.29 19.48 -3.43
CA VAL A 145 8.76 18.09 -3.65
C VAL A 145 9.47 17.59 -2.39
N TYR A 146 8.98 16.50 -1.83
CA TYR A 146 9.52 15.87 -0.62
C TYR A 146 10.19 14.53 -0.88
N ALA A 147 9.81 13.85 -1.97
CA ALA A 147 10.37 12.55 -2.33
C ALA A 147 10.42 12.39 -3.85
N ILE A 148 11.21 11.41 -4.30
CA ILE A 148 11.28 11.00 -5.70
C ILE A 148 11.00 9.51 -5.72
N ALA A 149 9.96 9.09 -6.47
CA ALA A 149 9.65 7.70 -6.70
C ALA A 149 10.31 7.23 -8.00
N GLN A 150 11.01 6.10 -7.94
CA GLN A 150 11.68 5.48 -9.09
C GLN A 150 11.97 4.02 -8.79
N GLY A 151 11.86 3.14 -9.78
CA GLY A 151 12.30 1.76 -9.66
C GLY A 151 11.41 0.77 -10.37
N ASN A 152 11.75 -0.51 -10.28
CA ASN A 152 10.97 -1.60 -10.85
C ASN A 152 9.71 -1.83 -10.04
N LEU A 153 8.59 -2.07 -10.74
CA LEU A 153 7.32 -2.34 -10.10
C LEU A 153 7.22 -3.79 -9.64
N VAL A 154 6.79 -3.96 -8.39
CA VAL A 154 6.40 -5.25 -7.84
C VAL A 154 4.88 -5.31 -7.85
N VAL A 155 4.33 -6.19 -8.67
CA VAL A 155 2.88 -6.43 -8.73
C VAL A 155 2.58 -7.70 -7.96
N GLY A 156 1.81 -7.57 -6.88
CA GLY A 156 1.29 -8.70 -6.12
C GLY A 156 0.32 -9.54 -6.96
N GLY A 157 0.08 -10.77 -6.53
CA GLY A 157 -0.79 -11.71 -7.20
C GLY A 157 -0.04 -12.75 -8.03
N PHE A 158 -0.59 -13.95 -8.13
CA PHE A 158 -0.11 -15.01 -9.01
C PHE A 158 -1.11 -15.21 -10.16
N GLY A 159 -0.58 -15.43 -11.34
CA GLY A 159 -1.38 -15.85 -12.50
C GLY A 159 -0.87 -17.21 -12.97
N ALA A 160 -1.71 -18.22 -12.96
CA ALA A 160 -1.44 -19.49 -13.61
C ALA A 160 -2.30 -19.59 -14.87
N SER A 161 -1.70 -19.90 -16.00
CA SER A 161 -2.43 -20.25 -17.22
C SER A 161 -2.19 -21.73 -17.53
N GLY A 162 -3.27 -22.50 -17.60
CA GLY A 162 -3.20 -23.88 -18.07
C GLY A 162 -3.03 -23.95 -19.59
N ASN A 163 -2.45 -25.03 -20.05
CA ASN A 163 -2.25 -25.29 -21.49
C ASN A 163 -3.58 -25.55 -22.22
N ASP A 164 -4.69 -25.64 -21.48
CA ASP A 164 -6.07 -25.81 -21.94
C ASP A 164 -6.84 -24.49 -22.12
N GLY A 165 -6.15 -23.34 -21.93
CA GLY A 165 -6.76 -22.00 -21.99
C GLY A 165 -7.40 -21.54 -20.68
N SER A 166 -7.37 -22.32 -19.61
CA SER A 166 -7.82 -21.88 -18.29
C SER A 166 -6.85 -20.88 -17.67
N LYS A 167 -7.38 -19.78 -17.12
CA LYS A 167 -6.62 -18.72 -16.47
C LYS A 167 -7.12 -18.48 -15.07
N VAL A 168 -6.27 -18.67 -14.08
CA VAL A 168 -6.54 -18.32 -12.69
C VAL A 168 -5.72 -17.08 -12.34
N THR A 169 -6.39 -16.02 -11.97
CA THR A 169 -5.78 -14.79 -11.43
C THR A 169 -6.24 -14.64 -9.98
N GLY A 170 -5.30 -14.57 -9.05
CA GLY A 170 -5.57 -14.22 -7.65
C GLY A 170 -5.14 -12.79 -7.36
N ASP A 171 -5.97 -12.08 -6.63
CA ASP A 171 -5.69 -10.74 -6.06
C ASP A 171 -4.92 -10.90 -4.74
#